data_9c981aadc9fe45302c045443d7703298
#
_entry.id   9c981aadc9fe45302c045443d7703298
#
_cell.length_a   1.000
_cell.length_b   1.000
_cell.length_c   1.000
_cell.angle_alpha   90.00
_cell.angle_beta   90.00
_cell.angle_gamma   90.00
#
_symmetry.space_group_name_H-M   'P 1'
#
loop_
_entity.id
_entity.type
_entity.pdbx_description
1 polymer ?
#
loop_
_entity_poly.entity_id
_entity_poly.type
_entity_poly.pdbx_seq_one_letter_code
_entity_poly.pdbx_strand_id
1 'polypeptide(L)'
;MENKTPKESSAILTEIVLPNDTNNLDNLMGGRLLYWMDITAGIAAQRHCNRTSVTASVNNVSFNHPIPRASIVTIEANISRSFTSSMEIFLDVWAEDTLSGEKTKCNEAIYTFVAVNNLGKPVKVPGVTPETKLEKTRFKGALRRRQLSLILGGKMKANDATELKALFT
;
A
#
# COMPACT_ATOMS: atom_id res chain seq x y z
N MET A 1 3.83 -15.86 -17.01
CA MET A 1 3.28 -15.84 -15.62
C MET A 1 1.80 -15.56 -15.75
N GLU A 2 1.01 -16.33 -15.06
CA GLU A 2 -0.44 -16.15 -15.01
C GLU A 2 -0.79 -14.93 -14.15
N ASN A 3 -1.79 -14.16 -14.56
CA ASN A 3 -2.26 -13.03 -13.76
C ASN A 3 -2.92 -13.52 -12.46
N LYS A 4 -2.83 -12.70 -11.40
CA LYS A 4 -3.51 -12.95 -10.12
C LYS A 4 -4.56 -11.89 -9.85
N THR A 5 -5.62 -12.26 -9.14
CA THR A 5 -6.56 -11.28 -8.58
C THR A 5 -5.97 -10.63 -7.32
N PRO A 6 -6.40 -9.42 -6.94
CA PRO A 6 -5.95 -8.80 -5.68
C PRO A 6 -6.19 -9.71 -4.47
N LYS A 7 -7.31 -10.44 -4.45
CA LYS A 7 -7.69 -11.36 -3.36
C LYS A 7 -6.68 -12.48 -3.14
N GLU A 8 -6.09 -13.03 -4.21
CA GLU A 8 -5.11 -14.14 -4.11
C GLU A 8 -3.81 -13.74 -3.41
N SER A 9 -3.50 -12.46 -3.37
CA SER A 9 -2.29 -11.93 -2.74
C SER A 9 -2.56 -10.98 -1.58
N SER A 10 -3.81 -10.79 -1.19
CA SER A 10 -4.18 -9.91 -0.08
C SER A 10 -3.51 -10.31 1.24
N ALA A 11 -3.23 -9.33 2.08
CA ALA A 11 -2.71 -9.53 3.41
C ALA A 11 -3.47 -8.64 4.41
N ILE A 12 -3.72 -9.18 5.60
CA ILE A 12 -4.37 -8.47 6.70
C ILE A 12 -3.48 -8.65 7.93
N LEU A 13 -3.21 -7.54 8.61
CA LEU A 13 -2.55 -7.52 9.90
C LEU A 13 -3.50 -6.86 10.90
N THR A 14 -3.62 -7.44 12.08
CA THR A 14 -4.42 -6.87 13.17
C THR A 14 -3.57 -6.83 14.44
N GLU A 15 -3.47 -5.65 15.05
CA GLU A 15 -2.65 -5.39 16.23
C GLU A 15 -3.43 -4.56 17.25
N ILE A 16 -3.11 -4.73 18.55
CA ILE A 16 -3.58 -3.85 19.62
C ILE A 16 -2.52 -2.79 19.87
N VAL A 17 -2.94 -1.54 19.99
CA VAL A 17 -2.05 -0.42 20.34
C VAL A 17 -1.63 -0.51 21.81
N LEU A 18 -0.41 -0.94 22.04
CA LEU A 18 0.19 -1.08 23.37
C LEU A 18 0.84 0.24 23.83
N PRO A 19 1.13 0.41 25.15
CA PRO A 19 1.77 1.63 25.65
C PRO A 19 3.08 2.01 24.95
N ASN A 20 3.92 1.04 24.59
CA ASN A 20 5.18 1.26 23.87
C ASN A 20 5.01 1.51 22.36
N ASP A 21 3.80 1.44 21.83
CA ASP A 21 3.48 1.85 20.46
C ASP A 21 3.00 3.30 20.37
N THR A 22 2.84 3.99 21.52
CA THR A 22 2.22 5.31 21.62
C THR A 22 3.23 6.44 21.76
N ASN A 23 2.82 7.61 21.29
CA ASN A 23 3.50 8.89 21.51
C ASN A 23 3.08 9.53 22.86
N ASN A 24 3.58 10.74 23.17
CA ASN A 24 3.29 11.47 24.39
C ASN A 24 1.82 11.89 24.57
N LEU A 25 0.98 11.71 23.55
CA LEU A 25 -0.46 11.96 23.60
C LEU A 25 -1.28 10.67 23.75
N ASP A 26 -0.64 9.55 24.10
CA ASP A 26 -1.26 8.22 24.18
C ASP A 26 -1.91 7.76 22.86
N ASN A 27 -1.43 8.24 21.72
CA ASN A 27 -1.86 7.80 20.40
C ASN A 27 -0.77 7.00 19.70
N LEU A 28 -1.17 6.06 18.81
CA LEU A 28 -0.26 5.28 18.01
C LEU A 28 0.74 6.17 17.27
N MET A 29 2.03 5.89 17.43
CA MET A 29 3.08 6.60 16.72
C MET A 29 2.99 6.35 15.20
N GLY A 30 3.12 7.42 14.41
CA GLY A 30 3.13 7.32 12.95
C GLY A 30 4.18 6.34 12.43
N GLY A 31 5.39 6.35 13.00
CA GLY A 31 6.44 5.41 12.63
C GLY A 31 6.10 3.95 12.92
N ARG A 32 5.36 3.67 14.02
CA ARG A 32 4.89 2.32 14.33
C ARG A 32 3.83 1.86 13.32
N LEU A 33 2.89 2.74 12.96
CA LEU A 33 1.90 2.44 11.94
C LEU A 33 2.55 2.18 10.58
N LEU A 34 3.51 3.00 10.16
CA LEU A 34 4.28 2.79 8.92
C LEU A 34 5.00 1.43 8.92
N TYR A 35 5.57 1.02 10.05
CA TYR A 35 6.21 -0.28 10.19
C TYR A 35 5.22 -1.43 9.98
N TRP A 36 4.04 -1.39 10.61
CA TRP A 36 3.01 -2.40 10.41
C TRP A 36 2.51 -2.42 8.97
N MET A 37 2.35 -1.25 8.36
CA MET A 37 1.93 -1.13 6.95
C MET A 37 2.98 -1.71 6.00
N ASP A 38 4.27 -1.49 6.25
CA ASP A 38 5.35 -2.02 5.43
C ASP A 38 5.39 -3.56 5.47
N ILE A 39 5.24 -4.14 6.65
CA ILE A 39 5.15 -5.61 6.80
C ILE A 39 3.95 -6.15 6.02
N THR A 40 2.78 -5.55 6.19
CA THR A 40 1.54 -6.04 5.55
C THR A 40 1.63 -5.93 4.03
N ALA A 41 2.17 -4.80 3.53
CA ALA A 41 2.42 -4.61 2.10
C ALA A 41 3.45 -5.60 1.56
N GLY A 42 4.53 -5.85 2.32
CA GLY A 42 5.57 -6.81 1.95
C GLY A 42 5.03 -8.25 1.83
N ILE A 43 4.14 -8.66 2.74
CA ILE A 43 3.47 -9.97 2.65
C ILE A 43 2.62 -10.05 1.38
N ALA A 44 1.81 -9.02 1.09
CA ALA A 44 0.99 -8.98 -0.12
C ALA A 44 1.86 -9.04 -1.39
N ALA A 45 2.96 -8.27 -1.42
CA ALA A 45 3.90 -8.27 -2.53
C ALA A 45 4.53 -9.65 -2.77
N GLN A 46 5.01 -10.30 -1.71
CA GLN A 46 5.63 -11.62 -1.81
C GLN A 46 4.63 -12.71 -2.23
N ARG A 47 3.40 -12.68 -1.73
CA ARG A 47 2.31 -13.57 -2.19
C ARG A 47 2.01 -13.37 -3.67
N HIS A 48 2.06 -12.12 -4.15
CA HIS A 48 1.79 -11.82 -5.55
C HIS A 48 2.89 -12.32 -6.47
N CYS A 49 4.13 -11.97 -6.19
CA CYS A 49 5.26 -12.31 -7.08
C CYS A 49 5.92 -13.67 -6.78
N ASN A 50 5.63 -14.31 -5.62
CA ASN A 50 6.28 -15.53 -5.12
C ASN A 50 7.82 -15.42 -5.09
N ARG A 51 8.32 -14.23 -4.75
CA ARG A 51 9.75 -13.91 -4.70
C ARG A 51 10.04 -12.90 -3.60
N THR A 52 11.30 -12.70 -3.29
CA THR A 52 11.74 -11.60 -2.45
C THR A 52 11.33 -10.27 -3.10
N SER A 53 10.79 -9.37 -2.31
CA SER A 53 10.45 -8.03 -2.74
C SER A 53 10.90 -6.99 -1.71
N VAL A 54 11.24 -5.80 -2.18
CA VAL A 54 11.75 -4.71 -1.36
C VAL A 54 10.92 -3.45 -1.54
N THR A 55 10.77 -2.67 -0.49
CA THR A 55 10.06 -1.39 -0.52
C THR A 55 10.84 -0.39 -1.37
N ALA A 56 10.21 0.18 -2.38
CA ALA A 56 10.81 1.17 -3.26
C ALA A 56 10.32 2.58 -2.97
N SER A 57 9.05 2.76 -2.61
CA SER A 57 8.50 4.06 -2.22
C SER A 57 7.24 3.90 -1.36
N VAL A 58 6.98 4.93 -0.57
CA VAL A 58 5.78 5.10 0.26
C VAL A 58 5.17 6.43 -0.09
N ASN A 59 3.91 6.44 -0.50
CA ASN A 59 3.20 7.64 -0.94
C ASN A 59 1.83 7.77 -0.27
N ASN A 60 1.33 9.00 -0.24
CA ASN A 60 -0.02 9.34 0.22
C ASN A 60 -0.35 8.88 1.65
N VAL A 61 0.62 8.97 2.55
CA VAL A 61 0.38 8.68 3.97
C VAL A 61 -0.08 9.96 4.67
N SER A 62 -1.30 9.94 5.20
CA SER A 62 -1.86 11.04 5.98
C SER A 62 -2.32 10.52 7.35
N PHE A 63 -1.94 11.19 8.41
CA PHE A 63 -2.33 10.84 9.78
C PHE A 63 -3.45 11.78 10.25
N ASN A 64 -4.61 11.69 9.60
CA ASN A 64 -5.72 12.62 9.83
C ASN A 64 -6.54 12.27 11.07
N HIS A 65 -6.52 11.02 11.51
CA HIS A 65 -7.25 10.55 12.68
C HIS A 65 -6.28 9.90 13.66
N PRO A 66 -6.19 10.43 14.90
CA PRO A 66 -5.41 9.79 15.95
C PRO A 66 -5.99 8.42 16.29
N ILE A 67 -5.14 7.47 16.58
CA ILE A 67 -5.52 6.12 17.00
C ILE A 67 -5.11 5.97 18.46
N PRO A 68 -6.06 5.97 19.40
CA PRO A 68 -5.76 5.88 20.82
C PRO A 68 -5.14 4.54 21.23
N ARG A 69 -4.45 4.56 22.37
CA ARG A 69 -4.01 3.33 23.05
C ARG A 69 -5.20 2.41 23.30
N ALA A 70 -4.95 1.11 23.28
CA ALA A 70 -5.93 0.03 23.40
C ALA A 70 -6.88 -0.16 22.21
N SER A 71 -6.83 0.69 21.18
CA SER A 71 -7.55 0.42 19.93
C SER A 71 -7.03 -0.83 19.23
N ILE A 72 -7.90 -1.52 18.51
CA ILE A 72 -7.51 -2.59 17.59
C ILE A 72 -7.33 -1.98 16.20
N VAL A 73 -6.13 -2.11 15.65
CA VAL A 73 -5.79 -1.61 14.31
C VAL A 73 -5.79 -2.77 13.34
N THR A 74 -6.56 -2.65 12.27
CA THR A 74 -6.56 -3.61 11.15
C THR A 74 -6.03 -2.92 9.90
N ILE A 75 -5.03 -3.51 9.28
CA ILE A 75 -4.41 -3.05 8.04
C ILE A 75 -4.68 -4.08 6.96
N GLU A 76 -5.31 -3.63 5.88
CA GLU A 76 -5.62 -4.45 4.72
C GLU A 76 -4.76 -4.01 3.54
N ALA A 77 -3.93 -4.90 2.99
CA ALA A 77 -3.07 -4.65 1.86
C ALA A 77 -3.52 -5.45 0.63
N ASN A 78 -3.73 -4.75 -0.48
CA ASN A 78 -4.15 -5.34 -1.74
C ASN A 78 -3.29 -4.80 -2.89
N ILE A 79 -2.84 -5.68 -3.78
CA ILE A 79 -2.13 -5.26 -4.99
C ILE A 79 -3.12 -4.52 -5.89
N SER A 80 -2.92 -3.22 -6.09
CA SER A 80 -3.75 -2.42 -6.98
C SER A 80 -3.35 -2.55 -8.44
N ARG A 81 -2.05 -2.63 -8.71
CA ARG A 81 -1.50 -2.87 -10.06
C ARG A 81 -0.06 -3.36 -10.00
N SER A 82 0.30 -4.23 -10.93
CA SER A 82 1.69 -4.58 -11.19
C SER A 82 2.18 -3.95 -12.50
N PHE A 83 3.49 -3.76 -12.58
CA PHE A 83 4.21 -3.28 -13.75
C PHE A 83 5.24 -4.34 -14.15
N THR A 84 6.36 -3.97 -14.78
CA THR A 84 7.34 -4.97 -15.22
C THR A 84 7.93 -5.76 -14.04
N SER A 85 8.40 -5.06 -13.01
CA SER A 85 9.04 -5.65 -11.82
C SER A 85 8.54 -5.06 -10.51
N SER A 86 7.70 -4.04 -10.56
CA SER A 86 7.14 -3.37 -9.40
C SER A 86 5.65 -3.63 -9.26
N MET A 87 5.19 -3.56 -8.02
CA MET A 87 3.80 -3.74 -7.61
C MET A 87 3.38 -2.53 -6.78
N GLU A 88 2.26 -1.92 -7.14
CA GLU A 88 1.61 -0.93 -6.30
C GLU A 88 0.65 -1.65 -5.35
N ILE A 89 0.78 -1.35 -4.07
CA ILE A 89 -0.04 -1.91 -3.00
C ILE A 89 -0.83 -0.79 -2.36
N PHE A 90 -2.15 -0.95 -2.33
CA PHE A 90 -3.05 -0.05 -1.64
C PHE A 90 -3.32 -0.59 -0.24
N LEU A 91 -3.12 0.24 0.78
CA LEU A 91 -3.38 -0.12 2.17
C LEU A 91 -4.54 0.71 2.71
N ASP A 92 -5.47 0.01 3.35
CA ASP A 92 -6.55 0.60 4.12
C ASP A 92 -6.32 0.31 5.61
N VAL A 93 -6.38 1.35 6.46
CA VAL A 93 -6.16 1.23 7.90
C VAL A 93 -7.44 1.58 8.65
N TRP A 94 -7.88 0.66 9.47
CA TRP A 94 -9.05 0.76 10.32
C TRP A 94 -8.65 0.74 11.79
N ALA A 95 -9.29 1.56 12.62
CA ALA A 95 -9.19 1.47 14.06
C ALA A 95 -10.56 1.10 14.63
N GLU A 96 -10.55 0.19 15.59
CA GLU A 96 -11.73 -0.25 16.34
C GLU A 96 -11.58 0.17 17.79
N ASP A 97 -12.57 0.87 18.31
CA ASP A 97 -12.70 1.13 19.74
C ASP A 97 -13.16 -0.14 20.46
N THR A 98 -12.38 -0.60 21.43
CA THR A 98 -12.63 -1.89 22.10
C THR A 98 -13.84 -1.87 23.04
N LEU A 99 -14.33 -0.71 23.42
CA LEU A 99 -15.49 -0.58 24.31
C LEU A 99 -16.80 -0.49 23.54
N SER A 100 -16.81 0.33 22.47
CA SER A 100 -18.00 0.52 21.64
C SER A 100 -18.10 -0.49 20.47
N GLY A 101 -16.97 -1.06 20.05
CA GLY A 101 -16.86 -1.88 18.83
C GLY A 101 -16.96 -1.06 17.55
N GLU A 102 -16.95 0.28 17.63
CA GLU A 102 -17.01 1.14 16.45
C GLU A 102 -15.72 1.07 15.66
N LYS A 103 -15.83 0.88 14.35
CA LYS A 103 -14.71 0.85 13.40
C LYS A 103 -14.67 2.11 12.57
N THR A 104 -13.54 2.79 12.61
CA THR A 104 -13.29 4.01 11.83
C THR A 104 -12.13 3.80 10.88
N LYS A 105 -12.28 4.21 9.62
CA LYS A 105 -11.18 4.24 8.66
C LYS A 105 -10.28 5.42 8.99
N CYS A 106 -9.04 5.13 9.39
CA CYS A 106 -8.12 6.15 9.90
C CYS A 106 -7.12 6.63 8.86
N ASN A 107 -6.75 5.76 7.91
CA ASN A 107 -5.71 6.10 6.94
C ASN A 107 -5.82 5.27 5.66
N GLU A 108 -5.21 5.81 4.60
CA GLU A 108 -4.87 5.09 3.37
C GLU A 108 -3.41 5.35 3.04
N ALA A 109 -2.75 4.39 2.45
CA ALA A 109 -1.41 4.58 1.92
C ALA A 109 -1.18 3.76 0.66
N ILE A 110 -0.19 4.18 -0.11
CA ILE A 110 0.22 3.51 -1.32
C ILE A 110 1.70 3.20 -1.22
N TYR A 111 2.02 1.92 -1.23
CA TYR A 111 3.38 1.42 -1.23
C TYR A 111 3.73 0.86 -2.60
N THR A 112 4.97 1.02 -3.00
CA THR A 112 5.52 0.37 -4.19
C THR A 112 6.62 -0.57 -3.77
N PHE A 113 6.48 -1.84 -4.13
CA PHE A 113 7.49 -2.89 -3.93
C PHE A 113 8.06 -3.31 -5.27
N VAL A 114 9.34 -3.70 -5.27
CA VAL A 114 10.05 -4.25 -6.43
C VAL A 114 10.46 -5.68 -6.13
N ALA A 115 10.08 -6.62 -7.00
CA ALA A 115 10.54 -8.00 -6.91
C ALA A 115 11.99 -8.11 -7.38
N VAL A 116 12.80 -8.83 -6.61
CA VAL A 116 14.23 -8.99 -6.89
C VAL A 116 14.65 -10.47 -6.85
N ASN A 117 15.70 -10.78 -7.57
CA ASN A 117 16.37 -12.08 -7.48
C ASN A 117 17.42 -12.09 -6.34
N ASN A 118 18.10 -13.22 -6.17
CA ASN A 118 19.12 -13.41 -5.14
C ASN A 118 20.33 -12.45 -5.25
N LEU A 119 20.49 -11.77 -6.39
CA LEU A 119 21.52 -10.75 -6.62
C LEU A 119 20.96 -9.32 -6.45
N GLY A 120 19.73 -9.18 -5.95
CA GLY A 120 19.08 -7.87 -5.79
C GLY A 120 18.63 -7.20 -7.10
N LYS A 121 18.66 -7.91 -8.23
CA LYS A 121 18.23 -7.35 -9.51
C LYS A 121 16.74 -7.50 -9.71
N PRO A 122 16.03 -6.46 -10.24
CA PRO A 122 14.60 -6.53 -10.52
C PRO A 122 14.24 -7.67 -11.46
N VAL A 123 13.13 -8.36 -11.16
CA VAL A 123 12.59 -9.46 -11.95
C VAL A 123 11.11 -9.24 -12.27
N LYS A 124 10.64 -9.82 -13.36
CA LYS A 124 9.23 -9.73 -13.79
C LYS A 124 8.29 -10.28 -12.71
N VAL A 125 7.12 -9.64 -12.60
CA VAL A 125 6.03 -10.05 -11.72
C VAL A 125 4.78 -10.41 -12.52
N PRO A 126 3.85 -11.22 -11.95
CA PRO A 126 2.54 -11.48 -12.55
C PRO A 126 1.73 -10.19 -12.73
N GLY A 127 0.85 -10.17 -13.73
CA GLY A 127 -0.16 -9.12 -13.89
C GLY A 127 -1.24 -9.18 -12.81
N VAL A 128 -2.04 -8.12 -12.71
CA VAL A 128 -3.21 -8.05 -11.82
C VAL A 128 -4.48 -8.04 -12.65
N THR A 129 -5.45 -8.88 -12.27
CA THR A 129 -6.80 -8.89 -12.85
C THR A 129 -7.79 -8.39 -11.78
N PRO A 130 -8.20 -7.09 -11.83
CA PRO A 130 -9.13 -6.55 -10.86
C PRO A 130 -10.56 -7.05 -11.12
N GLU A 131 -11.27 -7.47 -10.07
CA GLU A 131 -12.62 -8.04 -10.17
C GLU A 131 -13.69 -7.04 -9.73
N THR A 132 -13.54 -6.45 -8.55
CA THR A 132 -14.53 -5.54 -7.97
C THR A 132 -14.47 -4.12 -8.57
N LYS A 133 -15.53 -3.34 -8.37
CA LYS A 133 -15.57 -1.93 -8.80
C LYS A 133 -14.44 -1.10 -8.16
N LEU A 134 -14.18 -1.33 -6.87
CA LEU A 134 -13.11 -0.64 -6.14
C LEU A 134 -11.74 -0.99 -6.71
N GLU A 135 -11.46 -2.28 -6.92
CA GLU A 135 -10.21 -2.75 -7.51
C GLU A 135 -9.98 -2.17 -8.91
N LYS A 136 -11.00 -2.16 -9.75
CA LYS A 136 -10.94 -1.54 -11.10
C LYS A 136 -10.62 -0.05 -11.03
N THR A 137 -11.19 0.66 -10.06
CA THR A 137 -10.92 2.09 -9.84
C THR A 137 -9.47 2.30 -9.39
N ARG A 138 -9.00 1.53 -8.41
CA ARG A 138 -7.61 1.57 -7.93
C ARG A 138 -6.61 1.21 -9.03
N PHE A 139 -6.90 0.16 -9.80
CA PHE A 139 -6.07 -0.29 -10.92
C PHE A 139 -5.92 0.78 -12.01
N LYS A 140 -7.00 1.45 -12.42
CA LYS A 140 -6.97 2.54 -13.39
C LYS A 140 -6.17 3.74 -12.86
N GLY A 141 -6.37 4.12 -11.61
CA GLY A 141 -5.66 5.24 -10.97
C GLY A 141 -4.17 5.00 -10.78
N ALA A 142 -3.72 3.75 -10.73
CA ALA A 142 -2.32 3.40 -10.48
C ALA A 142 -1.35 3.93 -11.54
N LEU A 143 -1.76 4.01 -12.81
CA LEU A 143 -0.91 4.57 -13.86
C LEU A 143 -0.60 6.05 -13.62
N ARG A 144 -1.60 6.83 -13.23
CA ARG A 144 -1.44 8.26 -12.92
C ARG A 144 -0.54 8.46 -11.72
N ARG A 145 -0.75 7.71 -10.66
CA ARG A 145 0.10 7.75 -9.45
C ARG A 145 1.55 7.38 -9.78
N ARG A 146 1.74 6.34 -10.60
CA ARG A 146 3.09 5.98 -11.06
C ARG A 146 3.74 7.10 -11.85
N GLN A 147 3.05 7.71 -12.82
CA GLN A 147 3.59 8.80 -13.61
C GLN A 147 3.97 9.99 -12.73
N LEU A 148 3.10 10.37 -11.77
CA LEU A 148 3.39 11.43 -10.81
C LEU A 148 4.64 11.11 -9.97
N SER A 149 4.74 9.89 -9.44
CA SER A 149 5.90 9.44 -8.67
C SER A 149 7.20 9.47 -9.49
N LEU A 150 7.14 9.09 -10.77
CA LEU A 150 8.30 9.13 -11.66
C LEU A 150 8.72 10.57 -11.98
N ILE A 151 7.78 11.50 -12.13
CA ILE A 151 8.06 12.93 -12.33
C ILE A 151 8.74 13.50 -11.08
N LEU A 152 8.16 13.29 -9.91
CA LEU A 152 8.72 13.77 -8.64
C LEU A 152 10.11 13.18 -8.35
N GLY A 153 10.33 11.94 -8.77
CA GLY A 153 11.64 11.29 -8.67
C GLY A 153 12.63 11.63 -9.79
N GLY A 154 12.30 12.59 -10.69
CA GLY A 154 13.17 12.98 -11.80
C GLY A 154 13.38 11.92 -12.89
N LYS A 155 12.55 10.87 -12.90
CA LYS A 155 12.67 9.72 -13.82
C LYS A 155 11.75 9.82 -15.05
N MET A 156 10.89 10.82 -15.11
CA MET A 156 9.97 11.08 -16.22
C MET A 156 9.77 12.57 -16.39
N LYS A 157 9.73 13.07 -17.62
CA LYS A 157 9.35 14.46 -17.91
C LYS A 157 7.82 14.60 -17.83
N ALA A 158 7.34 15.74 -17.35
CA ALA A 158 5.90 16.02 -17.25
C ALA A 158 5.19 15.88 -18.61
N ASN A 159 5.90 16.18 -19.71
CA ASN A 159 5.34 16.05 -21.05
C ASN A 159 5.06 14.60 -21.49
N ASP A 160 5.73 13.62 -20.90
CA ASP A 160 5.58 12.22 -21.25
C ASP A 160 4.49 11.51 -20.39
N ALA A 161 3.92 12.22 -19.42
CA ALA A 161 2.91 11.69 -18.50
C ALA A 161 1.49 11.77 -19.07
N THR A 162 1.19 10.94 -20.07
CA THR A 162 -0.08 10.93 -20.82
C THR A 162 -1.31 10.71 -19.95
N GLU A 163 -1.24 9.74 -19.03
CA GLU A 163 -2.35 9.39 -18.13
C GLU A 163 -2.61 10.46 -17.07
N LEU A 164 -1.55 11.13 -16.60
CA LEU A 164 -1.68 12.23 -15.65
C LEU A 164 -2.26 13.46 -16.32
N LYS A 165 -1.81 13.80 -17.53
CA LYS A 165 -2.35 14.93 -18.32
C LYS A 165 -3.83 14.79 -18.62
N ALA A 166 -4.30 13.58 -18.90
CA ALA A 166 -5.71 13.32 -19.19
C ALA A 166 -6.67 13.68 -18.04
N LEU A 167 -6.16 14.04 -16.84
CA LEU A 167 -6.98 14.59 -15.74
C LEU A 167 -7.27 16.08 -15.90
N PHE A 168 -6.51 16.81 -16.70
CA PHE A 168 -6.59 18.26 -16.83
C PHE A 168 -7.11 18.70 -18.20
N THR A 169 -7.39 17.76 -19.06
CA THR A 169 -8.01 17.96 -20.39
C THR A 169 -9.41 17.39 -20.43
#